data_ae688a10b6e559c48a63201a19af28ca
#
_entry.id   ae688a10b6e559c48a63201a19af28ca
#
_cell.length_a   1.000
_cell.length_b   1.000
_cell.length_c   1.000
_cell.angle_alpha   90.00
_cell.angle_beta   90.00
_cell.angle_gamma   90.00
#
_symmetry.space_group_name_H-M   'P 1'
#
loop_
_entity.id
_entity.type
_entity.pdbx_description
1 polymer ?
#
loop_
_entity_poly.entity_id
_entity_poly.type
_entity_poly.pdbx_seq_one_letter_code
_entity_poly.pdbx_strand_id
1 'polypeptide(L)'
;QIKYLLRSSESGWIGAMSFSSSAWRVKARDERLGWDEEGRKRDLRKIVSNSRFLIVPWLRVKNLASHVMSKALKRLPVDWEEAYQTRPVLVETYVDKERYDGACYKASNWEFLGETQGRGRNDQYHQSRLSRKYVFAYELEKGILGAEVPERGAGDWVEEEFQDVRLPNLAKKKRVMSITRDFFASPASPIPMACNTGAKLKGAYRFFGDEGVNSADLLHSHVQQTLKRAKEYNVVLSINDTTSMNLSNHEAAEGLGCLSTEQGEDGYFLHD
;
A
#
# COMPACT_ATOMS: atom_id res chain seq x y z
N GLN A 1 -7.02 -2.79 14.02
CA GLN A 1 -6.89 -4.24 14.08
C GLN A 1 -8.00 -4.86 14.92
N ILE A 2 -8.76 -5.80 14.35
CA ILE A 2 -9.78 -6.60 15.07
C ILE A 2 -9.15 -7.92 15.51
N LYS A 3 -9.45 -8.33 16.76
CA LYS A 3 -8.98 -9.59 17.34
C LYS A 3 -10.15 -10.39 17.86
N TYR A 4 -10.22 -11.64 17.45
CA TYR A 4 -11.18 -12.62 17.98
C TYR A 4 -10.45 -13.61 18.89
N LEU A 5 -10.93 -13.75 20.10
CA LEU A 5 -10.54 -14.83 21.01
C LEU A 5 -11.53 -15.99 20.81
N LEU A 6 -10.98 -17.18 20.63
CA LEU A 6 -11.75 -18.39 20.36
C LEU A 6 -11.93 -19.16 21.67
N ARG A 7 -13.19 -19.39 22.06
CA ARG A 7 -13.54 -20.14 23.29
C ARG A 7 -14.49 -21.30 22.96
N SER A 8 -14.17 -22.45 23.51
CA SER A 8 -15.07 -23.60 23.56
C SER A 8 -15.73 -23.66 24.93
N SER A 9 -16.99 -24.13 24.99
CA SER A 9 -17.68 -24.40 26.24
C SER A 9 -16.97 -25.47 27.09
N GLU A 10 -16.35 -26.45 26.41
CA GLU A 10 -15.73 -27.60 27.06
C GLU A 10 -14.25 -27.39 27.37
N SER A 11 -13.52 -26.78 26.43
CA SER A 11 -12.04 -26.68 26.47
C SER A 11 -11.52 -25.29 26.85
N GLY A 12 -12.40 -24.33 27.15
CA GLY A 12 -11.99 -22.97 27.49
C GLY A 12 -11.43 -22.20 26.28
N TRP A 13 -10.30 -21.52 26.46
CA TRP A 13 -9.64 -20.75 25.38
C TRP A 13 -8.88 -21.68 24.44
N ILE A 14 -9.28 -21.70 23.19
CA ILE A 14 -8.78 -22.64 22.17
C ILE A 14 -7.96 -21.97 21.07
N GLY A 15 -7.90 -20.66 21.02
CA GLY A 15 -7.12 -19.96 20.01
C GLY A 15 -7.43 -18.48 19.89
N ALA A 16 -6.86 -17.87 18.87
CA ALA A 16 -7.09 -16.47 18.54
C ALA A 16 -6.95 -16.25 17.03
N MET A 17 -7.62 -15.22 16.54
CA MET A 17 -7.56 -14.77 15.15
C MET A 17 -7.46 -13.25 15.12
N SER A 18 -6.65 -12.68 14.24
CA SER A 18 -6.59 -11.23 14.08
C SER A 18 -6.65 -10.80 12.64
N PHE A 19 -7.28 -9.63 12.44
CA PHE A 19 -7.45 -8.99 11.16
C PHE A 19 -6.89 -7.57 11.22
N SER A 20 -6.15 -7.17 10.20
CA SER A 20 -5.51 -5.85 10.07
C SER A 20 -5.74 -5.29 8.67
N SER A 21 -5.38 -4.04 8.46
CA SER A 21 -5.33 -3.47 7.12
C SER A 21 -4.40 -4.28 6.23
N SER A 22 -4.73 -4.34 4.96
CA SER A 22 -3.98 -5.06 3.93
C SER A 22 -2.65 -4.39 3.61
N ALA A 23 -1.69 -5.16 3.08
CA ALA A 23 -0.44 -4.61 2.59
C ALA A 23 -0.71 -3.77 1.32
N TRP A 24 0.03 -2.64 1.21
CA TRP A 24 -0.16 -1.70 0.11
C TRP A 24 -0.04 -2.36 -1.27
N ARG A 25 0.98 -3.18 -1.49
CA ARG A 25 1.26 -3.81 -2.79
C ARG A 25 1.46 -5.31 -2.63
N VAL A 26 0.59 -6.08 -3.28
CA VAL A 26 0.65 -7.54 -3.32
C VAL A 26 0.39 -7.97 -4.75
N LYS A 27 1.47 -8.32 -5.47
CA LYS A 27 1.42 -8.61 -6.91
C LYS A 27 0.30 -9.59 -7.27
N ALA A 28 0.24 -10.74 -6.60
CA ALA A 28 -0.75 -11.79 -6.89
C ALA A 28 -2.20 -11.31 -6.69
N ARG A 29 -2.48 -10.51 -5.65
CA ARG A 29 -3.79 -9.90 -5.43
C ARG A 29 -4.10 -8.86 -6.47
N ASP A 30 -3.17 -7.95 -6.72
CA ASP A 30 -3.37 -6.82 -7.61
C ASP A 30 -3.62 -7.29 -9.05
N GLU A 31 -2.87 -8.30 -9.52
CA GLU A 31 -3.10 -8.94 -10.82
C GLU A 31 -4.46 -9.63 -10.89
N ARG A 32 -4.87 -10.34 -9.83
CA ARG A 32 -6.15 -11.06 -9.79
C ARG A 32 -7.35 -10.12 -9.78
N LEU A 33 -7.22 -8.94 -9.14
CA LEU A 33 -8.23 -7.89 -9.12
C LEU A 33 -8.14 -6.94 -10.32
N GLY A 34 -7.13 -7.11 -11.17
CA GLY A 34 -6.84 -6.19 -12.26
C GLY A 34 -6.50 -4.77 -11.79
N TRP A 35 -5.95 -4.65 -10.58
CA TRP A 35 -5.65 -3.35 -9.99
C TRP A 35 -4.33 -2.80 -10.50
N ASP A 36 -4.39 -1.56 -10.87
CA ASP A 36 -3.24 -0.68 -10.90
C ASP A 36 -3.13 0.11 -9.59
N GLU A 37 -2.36 1.18 -9.62
CA GLU A 37 -2.17 2.01 -8.45
C GLU A 37 -3.42 2.80 -8.08
N GLU A 38 -4.21 3.26 -9.04
CA GLU A 38 -5.45 4.01 -8.78
C GLU A 38 -6.54 3.09 -8.19
N GLY A 39 -6.73 1.91 -8.78
CA GLY A 39 -7.62 0.89 -8.24
C GLY A 39 -7.25 0.53 -6.80
N ARG A 40 -5.94 0.42 -6.53
CA ARG A 40 -5.43 0.15 -5.18
C ARG A 40 -5.71 1.30 -4.21
N LYS A 41 -5.43 2.55 -4.58
CA LYS A 41 -5.74 3.72 -3.73
C LYS A 41 -7.22 3.80 -3.39
N ARG A 42 -8.08 3.55 -4.36
CA ARG A 42 -9.53 3.63 -4.19
C ARG A 42 -10.09 2.53 -3.29
N ASP A 43 -9.66 1.28 -3.50
CA ASP A 43 -10.37 0.11 -2.95
C ASP A 43 -9.58 -0.68 -1.91
N LEU A 44 -8.28 -0.41 -1.68
CA LEU A 44 -7.47 -1.17 -0.73
C LEU A 44 -8.05 -1.19 0.69
N ARG A 45 -8.67 -0.10 1.13
CA ARG A 45 -9.31 0.00 2.45
C ARG A 45 -10.44 -1.00 2.65
N LYS A 46 -11.01 -1.54 1.55
CA LYS A 46 -12.04 -2.58 1.56
C LYS A 46 -11.44 -3.99 1.64
N ILE A 47 -10.11 -4.11 1.63
CA ILE A 47 -9.42 -5.39 1.79
C ILE A 47 -8.80 -5.47 3.17
N VAL A 48 -9.03 -6.59 3.82
CA VAL A 48 -8.55 -6.89 5.18
C VAL A 48 -7.60 -8.07 5.13
N SER A 49 -6.54 -8.04 5.92
CA SER A 49 -5.60 -9.15 6.04
C SER A 49 -5.85 -9.95 7.31
N ASN A 50 -6.06 -11.27 7.18
CA ASN A 50 -5.97 -12.18 8.30
C ASN A 50 -4.49 -12.31 8.69
N SER A 51 -4.07 -11.50 9.63
CA SER A 51 -2.65 -11.34 10.02
C SER A 51 -2.16 -12.38 11.02
N ARG A 52 -3.06 -13.01 11.76
CA ARG A 52 -2.77 -14.10 12.70
C ARG A 52 -3.94 -15.07 12.77
N PHE A 53 -3.61 -16.35 12.81
CA PHE A 53 -4.55 -17.42 13.10
C PHE A 53 -3.83 -18.49 13.93
N LEU A 54 -4.33 -18.74 15.11
CA LEU A 54 -3.79 -19.72 16.04
C LEU A 54 -4.93 -20.57 16.60
N ILE A 55 -4.79 -21.87 16.53
CA ILE A 55 -5.51 -22.85 17.35
C ILE A 55 -4.45 -23.53 18.23
N VAL A 56 -4.75 -23.72 19.51
CA VAL A 56 -3.83 -24.37 20.44
C VAL A 56 -3.45 -25.78 19.96
N PRO A 57 -2.16 -26.14 19.91
CA PRO A 57 -1.69 -27.34 19.21
C PRO A 57 -2.13 -28.68 19.84
N TRP A 58 -2.50 -28.65 21.10
CA TRP A 58 -2.98 -29.85 21.81
C TRP A 58 -4.44 -30.20 21.53
N LEU A 59 -5.21 -29.29 20.93
CA LEU A 59 -6.61 -29.50 20.59
C LEU A 59 -6.73 -30.05 19.16
N ARG A 60 -7.15 -31.31 19.06
CA ARG A 60 -7.34 -32.00 17.77
C ARG A 60 -8.80 -32.29 17.51
N VAL A 61 -9.49 -31.29 16.97
CA VAL A 61 -10.90 -31.41 16.56
C VAL A 61 -10.99 -31.29 15.05
N LYS A 62 -11.62 -32.28 14.42
CA LYS A 62 -11.80 -32.29 12.95
C LYS A 62 -12.56 -31.05 12.51
N ASN A 63 -12.06 -30.40 11.44
CA ASN A 63 -12.66 -29.20 10.83
C ASN A 63 -12.76 -27.96 11.76
N LEU A 64 -12.10 -27.96 12.91
CA LEU A 64 -12.17 -26.84 13.84
C LEU A 64 -11.68 -25.55 13.18
N ALA A 65 -10.57 -25.57 12.45
CA ALA A 65 -10.01 -24.42 11.78
C ALA A 65 -11.00 -23.78 10.79
N SER A 66 -11.59 -24.57 9.90
CA SER A 66 -12.58 -24.08 8.94
C SER A 66 -13.87 -23.61 9.61
N HIS A 67 -14.28 -24.24 10.71
CA HIS A 67 -15.47 -23.84 11.46
C HIS A 67 -15.29 -22.46 12.12
N VAL A 68 -14.19 -22.23 12.83
CA VAL A 68 -13.92 -20.93 13.48
C VAL A 68 -13.66 -19.84 12.44
N MET A 69 -12.98 -20.19 11.33
CA MET A 69 -12.78 -19.28 10.19
C MET A 69 -14.12 -18.80 9.63
N SER A 70 -15.04 -19.71 9.34
CA SER A 70 -16.37 -19.37 8.83
C SER A 70 -17.16 -18.46 9.78
N LYS A 71 -17.08 -18.70 11.09
CA LYS A 71 -17.73 -17.83 12.07
C LYS A 71 -17.11 -16.41 12.11
N ALA A 72 -15.79 -16.34 12.09
CA ALA A 72 -15.07 -15.06 12.08
C ALA A 72 -15.37 -14.25 10.81
N LEU A 73 -15.34 -14.89 9.64
CA LEU A 73 -15.61 -14.22 8.35
C LEU A 73 -17.05 -13.72 8.23
N LYS A 74 -18.03 -14.40 8.83
CA LYS A 74 -19.41 -13.92 8.86
C LYS A 74 -19.59 -12.66 9.72
N ARG A 75 -18.83 -12.55 10.79
CA ARG A 75 -18.90 -11.45 11.73
C ARG A 75 -18.05 -10.24 11.31
N LEU A 76 -16.91 -10.51 10.69
CA LEU A 76 -15.89 -9.52 10.35
C LEU A 76 -16.43 -8.29 9.61
N PRO A 77 -17.33 -8.40 8.60
CA PRO A 77 -17.81 -7.21 7.89
C PRO A 77 -18.49 -6.20 8.78
N VAL A 78 -19.30 -6.68 9.73
CA VAL A 78 -20.03 -5.81 10.67
C VAL A 78 -19.06 -5.19 11.68
N ASP A 79 -18.25 -5.99 12.33
CA ASP A 79 -17.29 -5.51 13.33
C ASP A 79 -16.26 -4.54 12.75
N TRP A 80 -15.88 -4.76 11.48
CA TRP A 80 -14.93 -3.87 10.77
C TRP A 80 -15.59 -2.55 10.38
N GLU A 81 -16.82 -2.59 9.89
CA GLU A 81 -17.58 -1.42 9.51
C GLU A 81 -17.91 -0.53 10.74
N GLU A 82 -18.25 -1.14 11.88
CA GLU A 82 -18.44 -0.43 13.13
C GLU A 82 -17.15 0.27 13.60
N ALA A 83 -16.00 -0.42 13.49
CA ALA A 83 -14.72 0.10 13.98
C ALA A 83 -14.07 1.13 13.05
N TYR A 84 -14.24 0.99 11.72
CA TYR A 84 -13.46 1.75 10.72
C TYR A 84 -14.30 2.45 9.66
N GLN A 85 -15.62 2.44 9.78
CA GLN A 85 -16.56 3.09 8.85
C GLN A 85 -16.35 2.65 7.39
N THR A 86 -15.87 1.41 7.20
CA THR A 86 -15.62 0.84 5.88
C THR A 86 -16.00 -0.63 5.91
N ARG A 87 -16.88 -1.06 5.01
CA ARG A 87 -17.27 -2.45 4.88
C ARG A 87 -16.25 -3.21 4.04
N PRO A 88 -15.61 -4.26 4.56
CA PRO A 88 -14.66 -5.03 3.80
C PRO A 88 -15.38 -5.97 2.82
N VAL A 89 -14.82 -6.12 1.61
CA VAL A 89 -15.35 -6.98 0.56
C VAL A 89 -14.48 -8.22 0.32
N LEU A 90 -13.22 -8.17 0.72
CA LEU A 90 -12.24 -9.24 0.53
C LEU A 90 -11.35 -9.39 1.76
N VAL A 91 -11.00 -10.63 2.09
CA VAL A 91 -9.97 -10.94 3.08
C VAL A 91 -8.81 -11.65 2.41
N GLU A 92 -7.60 -11.22 2.65
CA GLU A 92 -6.38 -11.89 2.20
C GLU A 92 -5.59 -12.48 3.36
N THR A 93 -4.71 -13.43 3.08
CA THR A 93 -3.76 -13.98 4.06
C THR A 93 -2.47 -14.43 3.39
N TYR A 94 -1.41 -14.53 4.20
CA TYR A 94 -0.08 -14.92 3.76
C TYR A 94 0.40 -16.11 4.58
N VAL A 95 0.60 -17.24 3.91
CA VAL A 95 1.02 -18.50 4.52
C VAL A 95 2.47 -18.79 4.15
N ASP A 96 3.32 -18.95 5.17
CA ASP A 96 4.72 -19.32 4.97
C ASP A 96 4.79 -20.73 4.36
N LYS A 97 5.21 -20.80 3.09
CA LYS A 97 5.23 -22.06 2.33
C LYS A 97 6.28 -23.07 2.79
N GLU A 98 7.30 -22.61 3.54
CA GLU A 98 8.30 -23.52 4.13
C GLU A 98 7.76 -24.27 5.33
N ARG A 99 6.70 -23.76 5.95
CA ARG A 99 6.13 -24.31 7.18
C ARG A 99 4.74 -24.88 7.01
N TYR A 100 3.95 -24.32 6.07
CA TYR A 100 2.53 -24.62 5.94
C TYR A 100 2.10 -24.65 4.47
N ASP A 101 1.21 -25.56 4.14
CA ASP A 101 0.63 -25.71 2.80
C ASP A 101 -0.67 -24.91 2.56
N GLY A 102 -1.18 -24.25 3.62
CA GLY A 102 -2.44 -23.53 3.57
C GLY A 102 -3.70 -24.39 3.57
N ALA A 103 -3.61 -25.65 4.00
CA ALA A 103 -4.74 -26.60 3.98
C ALA A 103 -6.00 -26.07 4.65
N CYS A 104 -5.89 -25.35 5.78
CA CYS A 104 -7.06 -24.79 6.46
C CYS A 104 -7.77 -23.70 5.62
N TYR A 105 -7.03 -22.90 4.85
CA TYR A 105 -7.60 -21.90 3.96
C TYR A 105 -8.27 -22.56 2.75
N LYS A 106 -7.59 -23.53 2.12
CA LYS A 106 -8.17 -24.31 1.03
C LYS A 106 -9.47 -25.02 1.45
N ALA A 107 -9.48 -25.64 2.64
CA ALA A 107 -10.66 -26.28 3.21
C ALA A 107 -11.78 -25.28 3.60
N SER A 108 -11.48 -23.99 3.66
CA SER A 108 -12.43 -22.93 3.99
C SER A 108 -12.85 -22.12 2.76
N ASN A 109 -12.68 -22.65 1.55
CA ASN A 109 -13.04 -22.02 0.28
C ASN A 109 -12.31 -20.70 -0.03
N TRP A 110 -11.06 -20.57 0.46
CA TRP A 110 -10.21 -19.47 0.04
C TRP A 110 -9.58 -19.79 -1.30
N GLU A 111 -9.54 -18.80 -2.19
CA GLU A 111 -8.89 -18.91 -3.49
C GLU A 111 -7.37 -18.68 -3.33
N PHE A 112 -6.57 -19.53 -3.96
CA PHE A 112 -5.13 -19.34 -4.06
C PHE A 112 -4.82 -18.37 -5.19
N LEU A 113 -4.21 -17.24 -4.85
CA LEU A 113 -3.89 -16.18 -5.82
C LEU A 113 -2.47 -16.27 -6.38
N GLY A 114 -1.56 -16.95 -5.70
CA GLY A 114 -0.16 -17.04 -6.09
C GLY A 114 0.80 -16.92 -4.92
N GLU A 115 2.03 -16.49 -5.20
CA GLU A 115 3.09 -16.35 -4.20
C GLU A 115 3.60 -14.91 -4.08
N THR A 116 4.06 -14.54 -2.89
CA THR A 116 4.81 -13.31 -2.70
C THR A 116 6.22 -13.43 -3.26
N GLN A 117 6.84 -12.30 -3.57
CA GLN A 117 8.21 -12.26 -4.11
C GLN A 117 9.32 -12.48 -3.06
N GLY A 118 8.98 -12.71 -1.77
CA GLY A 118 9.96 -12.86 -0.70
C GLY A 118 10.68 -11.57 -0.31
N ARG A 119 10.14 -10.41 -0.69
CA ARG A 119 10.69 -9.10 -0.33
C ARG A 119 10.22 -8.69 1.06
N GLY A 120 11.13 -8.22 1.89
CA GLY A 120 10.82 -7.60 3.17
C GLY A 120 10.24 -6.20 3.02
N ARG A 121 9.63 -5.68 4.08
CA ARG A 121 9.08 -4.30 4.13
C ARG A 121 10.14 -3.24 3.82
N ASN A 122 11.41 -3.52 4.18
CA ASN A 122 12.57 -2.63 4.02
C ASN A 122 13.60 -3.20 3.02
N ASP A 123 13.19 -4.03 2.07
CA ASP A 123 14.11 -4.60 1.07
C ASP A 123 14.39 -3.58 -0.06
N GLN A 124 15.17 -2.56 0.28
CA GLN A 124 15.59 -1.49 -0.66
C GLN A 124 16.44 -2.02 -1.82
N TYR A 125 17.13 -3.14 -1.62
CA TYR A 125 18.05 -3.72 -2.60
C TYR A 125 17.47 -4.88 -3.40
N HIS A 126 16.17 -5.15 -3.25
CA HIS A 126 15.46 -6.24 -3.96
C HIS A 126 16.11 -7.63 -3.79
N GLN A 127 16.72 -7.89 -2.64
CA GLN A 127 17.49 -9.11 -2.38
C GLN A 127 16.61 -10.32 -2.03
N SER A 128 15.30 -10.13 -1.86
CA SER A 128 14.31 -11.19 -1.60
C SER A 128 14.75 -12.22 -0.55
N ARG A 129 15.25 -11.74 0.60
CA ARG A 129 15.84 -12.57 1.67
C ARG A 129 14.81 -13.31 2.52
N LEU A 130 13.53 -13.00 2.36
CA LEU A 130 12.47 -13.65 3.14
C LEU A 130 11.87 -14.83 2.38
N SER A 131 11.36 -15.79 3.14
CA SER A 131 10.62 -16.91 2.57
C SER A 131 9.44 -16.42 1.73
N ARG A 132 9.20 -17.06 0.60
CA ARG A 132 7.99 -16.80 -0.19
C ARG A 132 6.77 -17.31 0.56
N LYS A 133 5.66 -16.60 0.43
CA LYS A 133 4.40 -16.96 1.08
C LYS A 133 3.34 -17.21 0.02
N TYR A 134 2.50 -18.20 0.27
CA TYR A 134 1.26 -18.37 -0.47
C TYR A 134 0.31 -17.23 -0.12
N VAL A 135 -0.35 -16.67 -1.13
CA VAL A 135 -1.38 -15.65 -0.99
C VAL A 135 -2.73 -16.32 -1.25
N PHE A 136 -3.59 -16.25 -0.26
CA PHE A 136 -4.98 -16.71 -0.39
C PHE A 136 -5.92 -15.51 -0.18
N ALA A 137 -7.08 -15.55 -0.83
CA ALA A 137 -8.14 -14.58 -0.63
C ALA A 137 -9.50 -15.26 -0.44
N TYR A 138 -10.37 -14.59 0.30
CA TYR A 138 -11.75 -14.99 0.53
C TYR A 138 -12.68 -13.83 0.24
N GLU A 139 -13.65 -14.06 -0.64
CA GLU A 139 -14.68 -13.07 -0.94
C GLU A 139 -15.70 -12.99 0.18
N LEU A 140 -15.83 -11.81 0.79
CA LEU A 140 -16.92 -11.49 1.70
C LEU A 140 -18.18 -11.09 0.93
N GLU A 141 -17.97 -10.46 -0.24
CA GLU A 141 -19.00 -10.21 -1.25
C GLU A 141 -18.65 -11.01 -2.51
N LYS A 142 -19.63 -11.75 -3.06
CA LYS A 142 -19.39 -12.62 -4.21
C LYS A 142 -19.13 -11.81 -5.49
N GLY A 143 -18.23 -12.32 -6.30
CA GLY A 143 -17.93 -11.76 -7.63
C GLY A 143 -16.83 -10.71 -7.66
N ILE A 144 -16.23 -10.38 -6.51
CA ILE A 144 -15.12 -9.42 -6.45
C ILE A 144 -13.88 -9.95 -7.20
N LEU A 145 -13.56 -11.22 -7.03
CA LEU A 145 -12.46 -11.88 -7.73
C LEU A 145 -12.80 -12.25 -9.18
N GLY A 146 -14.06 -12.21 -9.57
CA GLY A 146 -14.51 -12.49 -10.93
C GLY A 146 -15.05 -11.28 -11.68
N ALA A 147 -15.11 -10.11 -11.04
CA ALA A 147 -15.56 -8.89 -11.68
C ALA A 147 -14.59 -8.50 -12.80
N GLU A 148 -15.12 -8.27 -13.99
CA GLU A 148 -14.39 -7.53 -15.02
C GLU A 148 -13.96 -6.20 -14.39
N VAL A 149 -12.66 -5.88 -14.53
CA VAL A 149 -12.14 -4.60 -14.06
C VAL A 149 -12.95 -3.53 -14.77
N PRO A 150 -13.67 -2.65 -14.04
CA PRO A 150 -14.37 -1.57 -14.72
C PRO A 150 -13.35 -0.80 -15.55
N GLU A 151 -13.61 -0.67 -16.85
CA GLU A 151 -12.83 0.25 -17.69
C GLU A 151 -12.81 1.58 -16.97
N ARG A 152 -11.61 2.05 -16.66
CA ARG A 152 -11.42 3.30 -15.93
C ARG A 152 -12.17 4.40 -16.64
N GLY A 153 -13.00 5.11 -15.91
CA GLY A 153 -13.49 6.39 -16.38
C GLY A 153 -12.28 7.21 -16.84
N ALA A 154 -12.33 7.68 -18.08
CA ALA A 154 -11.23 8.26 -18.81
C ALA A 154 -10.81 9.64 -18.31
N GLY A 155 -10.47 9.78 -17.03
CA GLY A 155 -9.82 10.97 -16.48
C GLY A 155 -8.37 10.65 -16.13
N ASP A 156 -7.43 11.22 -16.83
CA ASP A 156 -6.03 11.20 -16.42
C ASP A 156 -5.91 12.02 -15.12
N TRP A 157 -5.78 11.35 -13.99
CA TRP A 157 -5.66 11.99 -12.66
C TRP A 157 -4.56 13.06 -12.64
N VAL A 158 -3.50 12.91 -13.43
CA VAL A 158 -2.43 13.90 -13.53
C VAL A 158 -2.93 15.19 -14.20
N GLU A 159 -3.81 15.07 -15.18
CA GLU A 159 -4.42 16.25 -15.79
C GLU A 159 -5.35 16.97 -14.81
N GLU A 160 -6.14 16.24 -14.06
CA GLU A 160 -6.98 16.81 -13.01
C GLU A 160 -6.16 17.47 -11.91
N GLU A 161 -5.10 16.80 -11.41
CA GLU A 161 -4.24 17.30 -10.36
C GLU A 161 -3.47 18.56 -10.76
N PHE A 162 -3.04 18.67 -12.01
CA PHE A 162 -2.23 19.79 -12.52
C PHE A 162 -2.98 20.77 -13.43
N GLN A 163 -4.33 20.69 -13.47
CA GLN A 163 -5.14 21.59 -14.34
C GLN A 163 -4.86 23.07 -14.06
N ASP A 164 -4.70 23.44 -12.81
CA ASP A 164 -4.52 24.81 -12.34
C ASP A 164 -3.05 25.16 -12.03
N VAL A 165 -2.10 24.32 -12.48
CA VAL A 165 -0.67 24.57 -12.24
C VAL A 165 -0.20 25.89 -12.89
N ARG A 166 0.51 26.69 -12.10
CA ARG A 166 0.98 28.04 -12.49
C ARG A 166 2.35 27.96 -13.14
N LEU A 167 2.43 27.47 -14.36
CA LEU A 167 3.67 27.40 -15.13
C LEU A 167 3.63 28.35 -16.35
N PRO A 168 4.79 28.91 -16.75
CA PRO A 168 4.87 29.97 -17.75
C PRO A 168 4.27 29.62 -19.13
N ASN A 169 4.27 28.34 -19.50
CA ASN A 169 3.77 27.91 -20.79
C ASN A 169 3.27 26.47 -20.82
N LEU A 170 2.52 26.12 -21.86
CA LEU A 170 1.93 24.79 -22.05
C LEU A 170 2.98 23.68 -22.16
N ALA A 171 4.17 23.96 -22.68
CA ALA A 171 5.24 22.96 -22.78
C ALA A 171 5.73 22.53 -21.40
N LYS A 172 5.89 23.47 -20.44
CA LYS A 172 6.23 23.18 -19.06
C LYS A 172 5.10 22.45 -18.33
N LYS A 173 3.83 22.82 -18.56
CA LYS A 173 2.67 22.07 -18.04
C LYS A 173 2.67 20.62 -18.52
N LYS A 174 2.83 20.38 -19.81
CA LYS A 174 2.94 19.01 -20.34
C LYS A 174 4.15 18.26 -19.81
N ARG A 175 5.26 18.97 -19.53
CA ARG A 175 6.46 18.37 -19.00
C ARG A 175 6.28 17.91 -17.54
N VAL A 176 5.70 18.73 -16.68
CA VAL A 176 5.43 18.32 -15.28
C VAL A 176 4.50 17.13 -15.23
N MET A 177 3.44 17.10 -16.03
CA MET A 177 2.52 15.96 -16.12
C MET A 177 3.24 14.68 -16.57
N SER A 178 4.14 14.77 -17.56
CA SER A 178 4.94 13.62 -17.99
C SER A 178 5.89 13.12 -16.89
N ILE A 179 6.58 14.02 -16.19
CA ILE A 179 7.47 13.68 -15.08
C ILE A 179 6.67 13.03 -13.96
N THR A 180 5.51 13.59 -13.61
CA THR A 180 4.64 13.03 -12.57
C THR A 180 4.20 11.61 -12.89
N ARG A 181 3.79 11.34 -14.14
CA ARG A 181 3.44 9.97 -14.58
C ARG A 181 4.62 9.01 -14.46
N ASP A 182 5.82 9.44 -14.86
CA ASP A 182 7.03 8.62 -14.79
C ASP A 182 7.41 8.30 -13.32
N PHE A 183 7.36 9.29 -12.43
CA PHE A 183 7.64 9.12 -11.00
C PHE A 183 6.58 8.27 -10.31
N PHE A 184 5.33 8.45 -10.68
CA PHE A 184 4.22 7.66 -10.17
C PHE A 184 4.29 6.18 -10.60
N ALA A 185 4.73 5.92 -11.83
CA ALA A 185 4.94 4.56 -12.33
C ALA A 185 6.12 3.84 -11.63
N SER A 186 7.05 4.59 -11.03
CA SER A 186 8.24 4.06 -10.38
C SER A 186 8.53 4.77 -9.04
N PRO A 187 7.62 4.65 -8.05
CA PRO A 187 7.76 5.33 -6.76
C PRO A 187 9.01 4.86 -6.03
N ALA A 188 9.66 5.78 -5.32
CA ALA A 188 10.92 5.57 -4.60
C ALA A 188 12.13 5.21 -5.50
N SER A 189 12.01 5.33 -6.82
CA SER A 189 13.16 5.17 -7.73
C SER A 189 13.90 6.49 -7.90
N PRO A 190 15.23 6.46 -8.02
CA PRO A 190 16.00 7.64 -8.43
C PRO A 190 15.52 8.18 -9.78
N ILE A 191 15.63 9.48 -10.01
CA ILE A 191 15.20 10.16 -11.25
C ILE A 191 15.65 9.44 -12.53
N PRO A 192 16.95 8.98 -12.65
CA PRO A 192 17.39 8.27 -13.83
C PRO A 192 16.65 6.97 -14.11
N MET A 193 16.21 6.26 -13.08
CA MET A 193 15.46 5.00 -13.21
C MET A 193 13.97 5.25 -13.48
N ALA A 194 13.38 6.27 -12.84
CA ALA A 194 11.98 6.61 -13.04
C ALA A 194 11.70 7.09 -14.46
N CYS A 195 12.60 7.86 -15.05
CA CYS A 195 12.41 8.44 -16.37
C CYS A 195 12.55 7.48 -17.56
N ASN A 196 12.96 6.23 -17.37
CA ASN A 196 13.03 5.13 -18.36
C ASN A 196 13.79 5.40 -19.67
N THR A 197 13.95 6.63 -20.14
CA THR A 197 14.66 7.00 -21.38
C THR A 197 15.55 8.22 -21.19
N GLY A 198 16.66 8.30 -21.92
CA GLY A 198 17.57 9.44 -21.84
C GLY A 198 16.92 10.78 -22.24
N ALA A 199 15.93 10.77 -23.13
CA ALA A 199 15.19 11.98 -23.51
C ALA A 199 14.31 12.50 -22.37
N LYS A 200 13.59 11.61 -21.66
CA LYS A 200 12.77 11.95 -20.49
C LYS A 200 13.65 12.41 -19.33
N LEU A 201 14.75 11.71 -19.06
CA LEU A 201 15.72 12.07 -18.03
C LEU A 201 16.28 13.48 -18.25
N LYS A 202 16.78 13.76 -19.46
CA LYS A 202 17.26 15.10 -19.83
C LYS A 202 16.16 16.17 -19.71
N GLY A 203 14.93 15.79 -20.06
CA GLY A 203 13.76 16.67 -19.92
C GLY A 203 13.42 16.98 -18.46
N ALA A 204 13.52 16.01 -17.56
CA ALA A 204 13.29 16.18 -16.13
C ALA A 204 14.34 17.10 -15.50
N TYR A 205 15.63 16.84 -15.72
CA TYR A 205 16.70 17.70 -15.19
C TYR A 205 16.60 19.14 -15.70
N ARG A 206 16.30 19.35 -16.99
CA ARG A 206 16.08 20.69 -17.53
C ARG A 206 14.88 21.38 -16.91
N PHE A 207 13.82 20.64 -16.59
CA PHE A 207 12.64 21.18 -15.93
C PHE A 207 12.93 21.64 -14.51
N PHE A 208 13.60 20.79 -13.71
CA PHE A 208 13.95 21.14 -12.32
C PHE A 208 15.06 22.18 -12.19
N GLY A 209 15.92 22.31 -13.19
CA GLY A 209 16.95 23.37 -13.23
C GLY A 209 16.49 24.67 -13.89
N ASP A 210 15.21 24.81 -14.23
CA ASP A 210 14.68 26.01 -14.89
C ASP A 210 14.26 27.04 -13.84
N GLU A 211 14.88 28.21 -13.82
CA GLU A 211 14.56 29.30 -12.89
C GLU A 211 13.12 29.80 -12.94
N GLY A 212 12.43 29.58 -14.06
CA GLY A 212 10.99 29.91 -14.20
C GLY A 212 10.06 28.82 -13.66
N VAL A 213 10.58 27.82 -12.93
CA VAL A 213 9.81 26.76 -12.27
C VAL A 213 10.13 26.80 -10.79
N ASN A 214 9.18 27.22 -9.98
CA ASN A 214 9.32 27.23 -8.54
C ASN A 214 8.37 26.23 -7.86
N SER A 215 8.70 25.84 -6.64
CA SER A 215 7.93 24.84 -5.88
C SER A 215 6.52 25.33 -5.54
N ALA A 216 6.33 26.60 -5.25
CA ALA A 216 5.02 27.14 -4.88
C ALA A 216 4.03 27.06 -6.06
N ASP A 217 4.49 27.37 -7.27
CA ASP A 217 3.66 27.28 -8.48
C ASP A 217 3.32 25.83 -8.85
N LEU A 218 4.25 24.90 -8.61
CA LEU A 218 4.01 23.47 -8.79
C LEU A 218 2.97 22.92 -7.80
N LEU A 219 3.15 23.29 -6.52
CA LEU A 219 2.28 22.80 -5.44
C LEU A 219 0.90 23.45 -5.44
N HIS A 220 0.76 24.64 -6.04
CA HIS A 220 -0.51 25.38 -6.01
C HIS A 220 -1.71 24.53 -6.46
N SER A 221 -1.62 23.89 -7.62
CA SER A 221 -2.71 23.05 -8.14
C SER A 221 -2.99 21.84 -7.23
N HIS A 222 -1.94 21.18 -6.77
CA HIS A 222 -2.04 20.06 -5.83
C HIS A 222 -2.74 20.45 -4.52
N VAL A 223 -2.37 21.60 -3.94
CA VAL A 223 -3.03 22.13 -2.74
C VAL A 223 -4.52 22.39 -2.98
N GLN A 224 -4.87 23.02 -4.12
CA GLN A 224 -6.28 23.28 -4.45
C GLN A 224 -7.09 21.98 -4.61
N GLN A 225 -6.54 20.97 -5.30
CA GLN A 225 -7.20 19.66 -5.46
C GLN A 225 -7.31 18.92 -4.13
N THR A 226 -6.30 19.02 -3.26
CA THR A 226 -6.35 18.44 -1.91
C THR A 226 -7.44 19.10 -1.06
N LEU A 227 -7.54 20.44 -1.08
CA LEU A 227 -8.59 21.18 -0.38
C LEU A 227 -9.99 20.83 -0.91
N LYS A 228 -10.13 20.65 -2.21
CA LYS A 228 -11.38 20.21 -2.84
C LYS A 228 -11.81 18.83 -2.31
N ARG A 229 -10.91 17.86 -2.32
CA ARG A 229 -11.14 16.51 -1.77
C ARG A 229 -11.44 16.54 -0.26
N ALA A 230 -10.68 17.34 0.50
CA ALA A 230 -10.85 17.46 1.95
C ALA A 230 -12.26 17.97 2.34
N LYS A 231 -12.84 18.88 1.55
CA LYS A 231 -14.19 19.40 1.80
C LYS A 231 -15.32 18.37 1.69
N GLU A 232 -15.06 17.24 1.07
CA GLU A 232 -16.02 16.14 0.93
C GLU A 232 -16.15 15.29 2.20
N TYR A 233 -15.27 15.50 3.19
CA TYR A 233 -15.20 14.72 4.43
C TYR A 233 -15.43 15.57 5.67
N ASN A 234 -16.19 15.04 6.61
CA ASN A 234 -16.43 15.69 7.90
C ASN A 234 -15.20 15.69 8.82
N VAL A 235 -14.31 14.73 8.63
CA VAL A 235 -13.06 14.57 9.40
C VAL A 235 -11.93 14.29 8.45
N VAL A 236 -10.86 15.07 8.53
CA VAL A 236 -9.63 14.90 7.77
C VAL A 236 -8.49 14.69 8.75
N LEU A 237 -7.69 13.64 8.56
CA LEU A 237 -6.51 13.37 9.36
C LEU A 237 -5.28 13.88 8.61
N SER A 238 -4.53 14.78 9.25
CA SER A 238 -3.17 15.15 8.82
C SER A 238 -2.20 14.21 9.53
N ILE A 239 -1.51 13.37 8.76
CA ILE A 239 -0.54 12.41 9.30
C ILE A 239 0.84 12.99 9.01
N ASN A 240 1.55 13.39 10.08
CA ASN A 240 2.90 13.92 9.99
C ASN A 240 3.90 12.81 10.37
N ASP A 241 5.01 12.74 9.66
CA ASP A 241 6.12 11.85 9.96
C ASP A 241 7.44 12.60 9.82
N THR A 242 8.46 12.14 10.55
CA THR A 242 9.81 12.72 10.45
C THR A 242 10.65 11.89 9.51
N THR A 243 11.15 12.51 8.46
CA THR A 243 12.05 11.89 7.49
C THR A 243 13.48 12.36 7.72
N SER A 244 14.43 11.45 7.77
CA SER A 244 15.86 11.78 7.78
C SER A 244 16.39 11.89 6.35
N MET A 245 17.09 12.98 6.06
CA MET A 245 17.78 13.19 4.79
C MET A 245 19.28 13.05 5.04
N ASN A 246 19.84 11.89 4.71
CA ASN A 246 21.28 11.65 4.83
C ASN A 246 22.03 12.31 3.67
N LEU A 247 22.90 13.25 4.01
CA LEU A 247 23.72 14.02 3.07
C LEU A 247 25.21 13.82 3.31
N SER A 248 25.63 12.81 4.05
CA SER A 248 27.03 12.52 4.40
C SER A 248 27.96 12.42 3.19
N ASN A 249 27.45 12.05 2.03
CA ASN A 249 28.22 11.93 0.79
C ASN A 249 28.25 13.22 -0.06
N HIS A 250 27.68 14.31 0.45
CA HIS A 250 27.64 15.60 -0.26
C HIS A 250 28.64 16.58 0.36
N GLU A 251 29.89 16.53 -0.09
CA GLU A 251 31.02 17.33 0.42
C GLU A 251 30.77 18.85 0.39
N ALA A 252 29.92 19.34 -0.49
CA ALA A 252 29.55 20.75 -0.62
C ALA A 252 28.39 21.19 0.29
N ALA A 253 27.81 20.28 1.06
CA ALA A 253 26.70 20.61 1.96
C ALA A 253 27.27 21.16 3.28
N GLU A 254 26.85 22.36 3.65
CA GLU A 254 27.23 23.01 4.90
C GLU A 254 26.07 23.03 5.90
N GLY A 255 26.38 23.13 7.20
CA GLY A 255 25.38 23.26 8.26
C GLY A 255 24.61 21.97 8.57
N LEU A 256 25.15 20.81 8.18
CA LEU A 256 24.55 19.52 8.47
C LEU A 256 24.61 19.21 9.98
N GLY A 257 23.56 18.58 10.49
CA GLY A 257 23.52 18.02 11.84
C GLY A 257 23.73 16.50 11.84
N CYS A 258 24.11 15.95 12.98
CA CYS A 258 24.28 14.51 13.14
C CYS A 258 22.93 13.81 13.12
N LEU A 259 22.73 12.85 12.20
CA LEU A 259 21.56 11.99 12.13
C LEU A 259 21.75 10.71 12.96
N SER A 260 22.98 10.15 12.96
CA SER A 260 23.34 8.95 13.70
C SER A 260 24.79 9.00 14.12
N THR A 261 25.03 8.96 15.43
CA THR A 261 26.38 8.92 16.02
C THR A 261 27.06 7.58 15.80
N GLU A 262 26.29 6.48 15.73
CA GLU A 262 26.83 5.12 15.54
C GLU A 262 27.26 4.86 14.09
N GLN A 263 26.61 5.53 13.12
CA GLN A 263 26.88 5.34 11.70
C GLN A 263 27.67 6.49 11.08
N GLY A 264 27.91 7.58 11.84
CA GLY A 264 28.60 8.76 11.34
C GLY A 264 27.85 9.45 10.20
N GLU A 265 26.52 9.50 10.30
CA GLU A 265 25.66 10.08 9.29
C GLU A 265 25.30 11.53 9.62
N ASP A 266 25.47 12.42 8.65
CA ASP A 266 25.13 13.83 8.74
C ASP A 266 24.02 14.22 7.76
N GLY A 267 23.14 15.14 8.17
CA GLY A 267 22.01 15.56 7.34
C GLY A 267 21.00 16.42 8.09
N TYR A 268 19.74 16.26 7.70
CA TYR A 268 18.60 16.97 8.31
C TYR A 268 17.47 16.01 8.65
N PHE A 269 16.73 16.33 9.69
CA PHE A 269 15.39 15.81 9.92
C PHE A 269 14.38 16.78 9.30
N LEU A 270 13.55 16.26 8.38
CA LEU A 270 12.39 16.96 7.85
C LEU A 270 11.17 16.47 8.60
N HIS A 271 10.48 17.37 9.27
CA HIS A 271 9.20 17.10 9.91
C HIS A 271 8.16 18.00 9.26
N ASP A 272 7.11 17.39 8.68
CA ASP A 272 6.08 18.08 7.91
C ASP A 272 4.75 18.06 8.66
#